data_01a51b1f6431f90f7b92d2b09568806d
#
_entry.id   01a51b1f6431f90f7b92d2b09568806d
#
_cell.length_a   1.000
_cell.length_b   1.000
_cell.length_c   1.000
_cell.angle_alpha   90.00
_cell.angle_beta   90.00
_cell.angle_gamma   90.00
#
_symmetry.space_group_name_H-M   'P 1'
#
loop_
_entity.id
_entity.type
_entity.pdbx_description
1 polymer ?
#
loop_
_entity_poly.entity_id
_entity_poly.type
_entity_poly.pdbx_seq_one_letter_code
_entity_poly.pdbx_strand_id
1 'polypeptide(L)'
;MTARLSTALGAALLACACGAMAAPAAESESDDMVRLLNDRGLLVQLGDQLGQVRHTVGEKASELVMNAMGFLGVPYQRGGSSAETGFDCSGFVRAMYHQTVGLILPRRADQQAAATTTIDKSELRPGDLVFFNTMRRTFSHVGIYIGDNKFIHSPRSGSEVRVEDMRLGYWQTRFNGARRVQASDSQP
;
A
#
# COMPACT_ATOMS: atom_id res chain seq x y z
N MET A 1 -11.15 35.22 -80.92
CA MET A 1 -12.09 36.32 -80.79
C MET A 1 -12.38 36.46 -79.31
N THR A 2 -11.78 37.49 -78.75
CA THR A 2 -12.40 38.58 -77.95
C THR A 2 -13.07 38.10 -76.66
N ALA A 3 -12.88 38.62 -75.49
CA ALA A 3 -12.29 39.86 -75.04
C ALA A 3 -12.04 39.74 -73.51
N ARG A 4 -11.12 40.54 -73.07
CA ARG A 4 -10.78 40.81 -71.66
C ARG A 4 -11.92 41.57 -70.96
N LEU A 5 -12.10 41.35 -69.66
CA LEU A 5 -12.40 42.49 -68.77
C LEU A 5 -11.87 42.25 -67.36
N SER A 6 -10.97 43.15 -66.97
CA SER A 6 -10.45 43.31 -65.63
C SER A 6 -11.43 44.08 -64.78
N THR A 7 -11.62 43.72 -63.54
CA THR A 7 -12.03 44.70 -62.52
C THR A 7 -11.34 44.35 -61.20
N ALA A 8 -10.52 45.27 -60.78
CA ALA A 8 -9.94 45.35 -59.43
C ALA A 8 -10.96 45.91 -58.47
N LEU A 9 -11.04 45.39 -57.28
CA LEU A 9 -11.59 46.11 -56.10
C LEU A 9 -11.00 45.54 -54.81
N GLY A 10 -10.14 46.20 -54.14
CA GLY A 10 -10.39 46.87 -52.89
C GLY A 10 -10.03 45.99 -51.70
N ALA A 11 -8.77 46.07 -51.26
CA ALA A 11 -8.34 45.59 -49.95
C ALA A 11 -9.01 46.40 -48.83
N ALA A 12 -9.76 45.77 -47.96
CA ALA A 12 -10.09 46.30 -46.64
C ALA A 12 -9.46 45.40 -45.57
N LEU A 13 -8.33 45.85 -45.05
CA LEU A 13 -7.66 45.29 -43.87
C LEU A 13 -8.52 45.67 -42.64
N LEU A 14 -9.25 44.72 -42.11
CA LEU A 14 -9.82 44.81 -40.77
C LEU A 14 -8.81 44.23 -39.78
N ALA A 15 -8.08 45.10 -39.11
CA ALA A 15 -7.21 44.74 -37.98
C ALA A 15 -8.11 44.41 -36.78
N CYS A 16 -8.28 43.13 -36.53
CA CYS A 16 -8.95 42.65 -35.31
C CYS A 16 -7.87 42.61 -34.21
N ALA A 17 -7.86 43.64 -33.36
CA ALA A 17 -7.05 43.69 -32.15
C ALA A 17 -7.65 42.67 -31.16
N CYS A 18 -7.09 41.44 -31.12
CA CYS A 18 -7.31 40.51 -30.03
C CYS A 18 -6.58 41.05 -28.80
N GLY A 19 -7.31 41.75 -27.94
CA GLY A 19 -6.89 42.01 -26.57
C GLY A 19 -6.74 40.69 -25.84
N ALA A 20 -5.52 40.28 -25.58
CA ALA A 20 -5.22 39.20 -24.65
C ALA A 20 -5.67 39.66 -23.26
N MET A 21 -6.84 39.23 -22.82
CA MET A 21 -7.17 39.26 -21.40
C MET A 21 -6.31 38.18 -20.72
N ALA A 22 -5.24 38.63 -20.06
CA ALA A 22 -4.50 37.81 -19.12
C ALA A 22 -5.47 37.44 -17.99
N ALA A 23 -5.79 36.16 -17.86
CA ALA A 23 -6.48 35.64 -16.70
C ALA A 23 -5.62 35.94 -15.46
N PRO A 24 -6.19 36.40 -14.34
CA PRO A 24 -5.42 36.59 -13.12
C PRO A 24 -4.86 35.24 -12.68
N ALA A 25 -3.54 35.20 -12.46
CA ALA A 25 -2.84 34.03 -12.04
C ALA A 25 -3.42 33.49 -10.73
N ALA A 26 -3.88 32.24 -10.75
CA ALA A 26 -4.32 31.48 -9.57
C ALA A 26 -3.17 31.15 -8.59
N GLU A 27 -1.97 31.69 -8.84
CA GLU A 27 -0.76 31.46 -8.02
C GLU A 27 -0.73 32.28 -6.73
N SER A 28 -1.50 33.38 -6.62
CA SER A 28 -1.46 34.25 -5.44
C SER A 28 -2.27 33.71 -4.26
N GLU A 29 -3.35 32.98 -4.49
CA GLU A 29 -4.20 32.45 -3.40
C GLU A 29 -3.54 31.26 -2.68
N SER A 30 -2.76 30.44 -3.39
CA SER A 30 -2.00 29.35 -2.79
C SER A 30 -0.85 29.83 -1.90
N ASP A 31 -0.17 30.89 -2.32
CA ASP A 31 0.95 31.47 -1.56
C ASP A 31 0.46 32.18 -0.29
N ASP A 32 -0.66 32.88 -0.36
CA ASP A 32 -1.27 33.52 0.81
C ASP A 32 -1.81 32.50 1.81
N MET A 33 -2.37 31.38 1.34
CA MET A 33 -2.79 30.28 2.21
C MET A 33 -1.59 29.63 2.90
N VAL A 34 -0.53 29.36 2.18
CA VAL A 34 0.71 28.78 2.77
C VAL A 34 1.32 29.75 3.79
N ARG A 35 1.35 31.06 3.53
CA ARG A 35 1.81 32.07 4.52
C ARG A 35 0.96 32.10 5.76
N LEU A 36 -0.38 32.10 5.63
CA LEU A 36 -1.31 32.07 6.76
C LEU A 36 -1.16 30.82 7.62
N LEU A 37 -0.94 29.66 7.00
CA LEU A 37 -0.71 28.38 7.70
C LEU A 37 0.65 28.39 8.42
N ASN A 38 1.67 29.01 7.82
CA ASN A 38 3.00 29.13 8.41
C ASN A 38 3.02 30.14 9.59
N ASP A 39 2.39 31.30 9.42
CA ASP A 39 2.29 32.31 10.48
C ASP A 39 1.54 31.84 11.72
N ARG A 40 0.63 30.88 11.56
CA ARG A 40 -0.09 30.24 12.68
C ARG A 40 0.61 29.00 13.24
N GLY A 41 1.80 28.65 12.71
CA GLY A 41 2.54 27.46 13.12
C GLY A 41 1.83 26.13 12.78
N LEU A 42 0.76 26.17 11.98
CA LEU A 42 -0.05 24.99 11.65
C LEU A 42 0.71 23.98 10.81
N LEU A 43 1.62 24.44 9.95
CA LEU A 43 2.48 23.56 9.16
C LEU A 43 3.48 22.79 10.02
N VAL A 44 4.01 23.44 11.06
CA VAL A 44 4.90 22.78 12.03
C VAL A 44 4.13 21.75 12.84
N GLN A 45 2.95 22.11 13.36
CA GLN A 45 2.09 21.17 14.09
C GLN A 45 1.65 19.97 13.27
N LEU A 46 1.27 20.17 11.99
CA LEU A 46 0.94 19.08 11.08
C LEU A 46 2.16 18.20 10.80
N GLY A 47 3.34 18.80 10.61
CA GLY A 47 4.60 18.07 10.45
C GLY A 47 4.92 17.18 11.65
N ASP A 48 4.80 17.71 12.86
CA ASP A 48 5.02 16.98 14.11
C ASP A 48 4.01 15.86 14.31
N GLN A 49 2.73 16.11 14.05
CA GLN A 49 1.68 15.08 14.13
C GLN A 49 1.90 13.96 13.12
N LEU A 50 2.24 14.29 11.87
CA LEU A 50 2.58 13.29 10.85
C LEU A 50 3.85 12.51 11.22
N GLY A 51 4.83 13.16 11.83
CA GLY A 51 6.04 12.54 12.35
C GLY A 51 5.72 11.52 13.45
N GLN A 52 4.87 11.89 14.40
CA GLN A 52 4.43 11.02 15.50
C GLN A 52 3.64 9.82 14.97
N VAL A 53 2.70 10.03 14.05
CA VAL A 53 1.93 8.93 13.44
C VAL A 53 2.86 7.96 12.70
N ARG A 54 3.82 8.47 11.92
CA ARG A 54 4.82 7.63 11.23
C ARG A 54 5.67 6.83 12.19
N HIS A 55 6.09 7.43 13.29
CA HIS A 55 6.89 6.78 14.34
C HIS A 55 6.08 5.65 14.99
N THR A 56 4.86 5.92 15.43
CA THR A 56 3.98 4.93 16.05
C THR A 56 3.65 3.76 15.11
N VAL A 57 3.40 4.02 13.81
CA VAL A 57 3.17 2.96 12.83
C VAL A 57 4.42 2.12 12.60
N GLY A 58 5.60 2.75 12.55
CA GLY A 58 6.88 2.05 12.43
C GLY A 58 7.20 1.18 13.63
N GLU A 59 6.92 1.65 14.84
CA GLU A 59 7.08 0.88 16.08
C GLU A 59 6.17 -0.35 16.10
N LYS A 60 4.90 -0.20 15.77
CA LYS A 60 3.94 -1.32 15.70
C LYS A 60 4.30 -2.36 14.64
N ALA A 61 4.82 -1.93 13.50
CA ALA A 61 5.32 -2.84 12.47
C ALA A 61 6.55 -3.64 12.97
N SER A 62 7.47 -2.98 13.67
CA SER A 62 8.64 -3.63 14.27
C SER A 62 8.24 -4.61 15.37
N GLU A 63 7.31 -4.22 16.24
CA GLU A 63 6.75 -5.06 17.29
C GLU A 63 6.07 -6.32 16.69
N LEU A 64 5.28 -6.15 15.62
CA LEU A 64 4.64 -7.26 14.89
C LEU A 64 5.68 -8.26 14.36
N VAL A 65 6.74 -7.77 13.73
CA VAL A 65 7.82 -8.63 13.21
C VAL A 65 8.53 -9.35 14.34
N MET A 66 8.88 -8.64 15.42
CA MET A 66 9.56 -9.24 16.58
C MET A 66 8.69 -10.31 17.25
N ASN A 67 7.39 -10.03 17.42
CA ASN A 67 6.44 -10.99 17.94
C ASN A 67 6.36 -12.23 17.03
N ALA A 68 6.22 -12.04 15.72
CA ALA A 68 6.18 -13.12 14.76
C ALA A 68 7.45 -13.99 14.79
N MET A 69 8.62 -13.38 14.94
CA MET A 69 9.90 -14.09 15.06
C MET A 69 9.97 -14.95 16.33
N GLY A 70 9.28 -14.58 17.39
CA GLY A 70 9.17 -15.38 18.61
C GLY A 70 8.45 -16.73 18.43
N PHE A 71 7.74 -16.92 17.31
CA PHE A 71 7.03 -18.17 16.99
C PHE A 71 7.78 -19.08 16.00
N LEU A 72 9.03 -18.75 15.66
CA LEU A 72 9.85 -19.64 14.82
C LEU A 72 9.91 -21.05 15.42
N GLY A 73 9.77 -22.07 14.57
CA GLY A 73 9.78 -23.47 14.98
C GLY A 73 8.42 -24.01 15.48
N VAL A 74 7.38 -23.16 15.63
CA VAL A 74 6.04 -23.65 15.97
C VAL A 74 5.49 -24.49 14.82
N PRO A 75 5.02 -25.73 15.08
CA PRO A 75 4.54 -26.64 14.03
C PRO A 75 3.38 -26.08 13.22
N TYR A 76 3.36 -26.43 11.93
CA TYR A 76 2.16 -26.21 11.12
C TYR A 76 1.04 -27.15 11.54
N GLN A 77 -0.13 -26.59 11.74
CA GLN A 77 -1.37 -27.34 11.94
C GLN A 77 -2.47 -26.80 11.02
N ARG A 78 -3.06 -27.65 10.21
CA ARG A 78 -4.18 -27.24 9.35
C ARG A 78 -5.36 -26.76 10.20
N GLY A 79 -5.83 -25.55 9.97
CA GLY A 79 -6.88 -24.93 10.78
C GLY A 79 -6.38 -24.38 12.12
N GLY A 80 -5.10 -24.50 12.42
CA GLY A 80 -4.50 -24.02 13.66
C GLY A 80 -4.42 -22.50 13.75
N SER A 81 -4.52 -21.99 14.97
CA SER A 81 -4.51 -20.55 15.26
C SER A 81 -3.86 -20.20 16.59
N SER A 82 -3.15 -21.12 17.23
CA SER A 82 -2.44 -20.90 18.49
C SER A 82 -1.08 -21.59 18.50
N ALA A 83 -0.18 -21.16 19.37
CA ALA A 83 1.15 -21.77 19.53
C ALA A 83 1.08 -23.17 20.10
N GLU A 84 0.12 -23.45 20.98
CA GLU A 84 -0.05 -24.73 21.65
C GLU A 84 -0.46 -25.83 20.69
N THR A 85 -1.32 -25.50 19.72
CA THR A 85 -1.85 -26.46 18.75
C THR A 85 -1.18 -26.38 17.38
N GLY A 86 -0.38 -25.35 17.13
CA GLY A 86 0.20 -25.02 15.85
C GLY A 86 -0.63 -24.03 15.04
N PHE A 87 -0.05 -23.52 13.95
CA PHE A 87 -0.67 -22.54 13.06
C PHE A 87 -0.80 -23.08 11.64
N ASP A 88 -1.88 -22.70 10.93
CA ASP A 88 -1.81 -22.61 9.47
C ASP A 88 -1.39 -21.19 9.03
N CYS A 89 -1.18 -20.96 7.73
CA CYS A 89 -0.65 -19.69 7.23
C CYS A 89 -1.49 -18.47 7.64
N SER A 90 -2.79 -18.50 7.44
CA SER A 90 -3.70 -17.39 7.76
C SER A 90 -4.04 -17.31 9.25
N GLY A 91 -4.02 -18.42 9.96
CA GLY A 91 -4.15 -18.46 11.42
C GLY A 91 -2.98 -17.81 12.12
N PHE A 92 -1.75 -18.05 11.62
CA PHE A 92 -0.55 -17.38 12.09
C PHE A 92 -0.62 -15.86 11.92
N VAL A 93 -0.90 -15.38 10.70
CA VAL A 93 -1.05 -13.96 10.42
C VAL A 93 -2.11 -13.32 11.31
N ARG A 94 -3.29 -13.95 11.42
CA ARG A 94 -4.38 -13.46 12.26
C ARG A 94 -3.99 -13.35 13.73
N ALA A 95 -3.29 -14.36 14.27
CA ALA A 95 -2.84 -14.36 15.65
C ALA A 95 -1.82 -13.24 15.91
N MET A 96 -0.85 -13.05 15.02
CA MET A 96 0.18 -12.01 15.16
C MET A 96 -0.42 -10.60 15.17
N TYR A 97 -1.33 -10.33 14.24
CA TYR A 97 -2.01 -9.03 14.17
C TYR A 97 -2.91 -8.78 15.40
N HIS A 98 -3.64 -9.80 15.84
CA HIS A 98 -4.48 -9.68 17.04
C HIS A 98 -3.65 -9.39 18.29
N GLN A 99 -2.55 -10.12 18.49
CA GLN A 99 -1.71 -9.99 19.70
C GLN A 99 -0.93 -8.66 19.73
N THR A 100 -0.46 -8.17 18.58
CA THR A 100 0.41 -6.99 18.55
C THR A 100 -0.34 -5.69 18.29
N VAL A 101 -1.31 -5.72 17.40
CA VAL A 101 -2.00 -4.52 16.91
C VAL A 101 -3.45 -4.44 17.42
N GLY A 102 -3.97 -5.54 17.97
CA GLY A 102 -5.37 -5.65 18.39
C GLY A 102 -6.35 -5.83 17.25
N LEU A 103 -5.88 -6.03 16.01
CA LEU A 103 -6.73 -6.16 14.82
C LEU A 103 -7.08 -7.62 14.56
N ILE A 104 -8.37 -7.91 14.38
CA ILE A 104 -8.88 -9.24 14.08
C ILE A 104 -9.07 -9.36 12.57
N LEU A 105 -8.11 -9.99 11.89
CA LEU A 105 -8.21 -10.29 10.47
C LEU A 105 -9.16 -11.49 10.21
N PRO A 106 -9.76 -11.58 9.01
CA PRO A 106 -10.54 -12.76 8.61
C PRO A 106 -9.76 -14.07 8.72
N ARG A 107 -10.49 -15.20 8.85
CA ARG A 107 -9.84 -16.50 9.08
C ARG A 107 -9.06 -17.01 7.87
N ARG A 108 -9.52 -16.76 6.65
CA ARG A 108 -8.95 -17.32 5.43
C ARG A 108 -8.03 -16.32 4.74
N ALA A 109 -6.96 -16.82 4.09
CA ALA A 109 -6.00 -15.99 3.39
C ALA A 109 -6.61 -15.15 2.26
N ASP A 110 -7.52 -15.70 1.47
CA ASP A 110 -8.25 -14.99 0.42
C ASP A 110 -9.15 -13.87 0.98
N GLN A 111 -9.76 -14.07 2.13
CA GLN A 111 -10.54 -13.06 2.83
C GLN A 111 -9.63 -11.97 3.44
N GLN A 112 -8.46 -12.35 3.96
CA GLN A 112 -7.46 -11.38 4.42
C GLN A 112 -6.99 -10.48 3.27
N ALA A 113 -6.75 -11.05 2.09
CA ALA A 113 -6.41 -10.28 0.90
C ALA A 113 -7.52 -9.33 0.46
N ALA A 114 -8.79 -9.74 0.58
CA ALA A 114 -9.94 -8.92 0.22
C ALA A 114 -10.22 -7.80 1.22
N ALA A 115 -9.91 -8.02 2.50
CA ALA A 115 -10.16 -7.08 3.60
C ALA A 115 -9.02 -6.06 3.81
N THR A 116 -7.97 -6.08 3.00
CA THR A 116 -6.78 -5.24 3.20
C THR A 116 -6.39 -4.47 1.94
N THR A 117 -5.73 -3.34 2.12
CA THR A 117 -5.39 -2.41 1.04
C THR A 117 -4.30 -2.96 0.13
N THR A 118 -4.54 -2.99 -1.19
CA THR A 118 -3.53 -3.38 -2.19
C THR A 118 -2.39 -2.37 -2.22
N ILE A 119 -1.16 -2.88 -2.24
CA ILE A 119 0.06 -2.09 -2.43
C ILE A 119 0.94 -2.74 -3.50
N ASP A 120 1.80 -1.96 -4.12
CA ASP A 120 2.81 -2.49 -5.03
C ASP A 120 3.91 -3.23 -4.29
N LYS A 121 4.53 -4.21 -4.97
CA LYS A 121 5.64 -4.98 -4.38
C LYS A 121 6.82 -4.08 -3.98
N SER A 122 7.04 -2.99 -4.71
CA SER A 122 8.08 -1.99 -4.42
C SER A 122 7.81 -1.15 -3.18
N GLU A 123 6.56 -1.12 -2.70
CA GLU A 123 6.14 -0.37 -1.52
C GLU A 123 6.13 -1.21 -0.23
N LEU A 124 6.54 -2.48 -0.32
CA LEU A 124 6.58 -3.40 0.82
C LEU A 124 7.40 -2.84 1.98
N ARG A 125 6.81 -2.87 3.17
CA ARG A 125 7.42 -2.49 4.46
C ARG A 125 7.25 -3.63 5.46
N PRO A 126 8.16 -3.78 6.43
CA PRO A 126 7.96 -4.75 7.52
C PRO A 126 6.56 -4.63 8.12
N GLY A 127 5.92 -5.78 8.32
CA GLY A 127 4.54 -5.89 8.76
C GLY A 127 3.51 -6.07 7.64
N ASP A 128 3.79 -5.71 6.39
CA ASP A 128 2.85 -5.93 5.28
C ASP A 128 2.61 -7.43 5.03
N LEU A 129 1.47 -7.75 4.43
CA LEU A 129 1.11 -9.10 4.05
C LEU A 129 1.57 -9.41 2.63
N VAL A 130 2.15 -10.58 2.43
CA VAL A 130 2.53 -11.10 1.12
C VAL A 130 1.76 -12.38 0.84
N PHE A 131 1.18 -12.44 -0.35
CA PHE A 131 0.31 -13.53 -0.77
C PHE A 131 0.90 -14.33 -1.92
N PHE A 132 0.62 -15.64 -1.91
CA PHE A 132 1.14 -16.56 -2.90
C PHE A 132 0.09 -17.57 -3.34
N ASN A 133 0.25 -18.07 -4.58
CA ASN A 133 -0.53 -19.14 -5.16
C ASN A 133 0.20 -20.48 -4.97
N THR A 134 0.03 -21.14 -3.84
CA THR A 134 0.69 -22.42 -3.53
C THR A 134 -0.17 -23.65 -3.86
N MET A 135 -1.49 -23.49 -4.01
CA MET A 135 -2.45 -24.56 -4.27
C MET A 135 -3.21 -24.35 -5.58
N ARG A 136 -2.60 -23.77 -6.59
CA ARG A 136 -3.22 -23.42 -7.88
C ARG A 136 -4.48 -22.56 -7.73
N ARG A 137 -4.58 -21.83 -6.63
CA ARG A 137 -5.69 -20.93 -6.29
C ARG A 137 -5.12 -19.60 -5.80
N THR A 138 -5.69 -18.50 -6.29
CA THR A 138 -5.32 -17.13 -5.93
C THR A 138 -5.43 -16.94 -4.40
N PHE A 139 -4.44 -16.26 -3.83
CA PHE A 139 -4.36 -15.96 -2.39
C PHE A 139 -4.53 -17.19 -1.49
N SER A 140 -3.98 -18.35 -1.91
CA SER A 140 -4.08 -19.60 -1.14
C SER A 140 -3.08 -19.68 0.00
N HIS A 141 -2.10 -18.78 0.07
CA HIS A 141 -1.08 -18.72 1.10
C HIS A 141 -0.72 -17.27 1.42
N VAL A 142 -0.37 -17.02 2.68
CA VAL A 142 -0.05 -15.69 3.21
C VAL A 142 1.11 -15.77 4.20
N GLY A 143 1.91 -14.70 4.25
CA GLY A 143 2.94 -14.47 5.27
C GLY A 143 3.08 -12.99 5.59
N ILE A 144 3.87 -12.67 6.60
CA ILE A 144 4.19 -11.30 7.04
C ILE A 144 5.57 -10.95 6.48
N TYR A 145 5.65 -9.86 5.73
CA TYR A 145 6.91 -9.33 5.23
C TYR A 145 7.73 -8.76 6.37
N ILE A 146 9.03 -9.10 6.43
CA ILE A 146 9.93 -8.70 7.51
C ILE A 146 11.09 -7.80 7.06
N GLY A 147 11.11 -7.39 5.79
CA GLY A 147 12.21 -6.65 5.17
C GLY A 147 13.11 -7.52 4.31
N ASP A 148 14.02 -6.93 3.54
CA ASP A 148 15.07 -7.58 2.73
C ASP A 148 14.59 -8.72 1.82
N ASN A 149 13.40 -8.56 1.23
CA ASN A 149 12.71 -9.60 0.46
C ASN A 149 12.43 -10.89 1.23
N LYS A 150 12.36 -10.84 2.54
CA LYS A 150 12.06 -11.97 3.40
C LYS A 150 10.67 -11.85 4.01
N PHE A 151 10.06 -13.00 4.29
CA PHE A 151 8.78 -13.09 4.96
C PHE A 151 8.76 -14.27 5.92
N ILE A 152 7.97 -14.15 6.99
CA ILE A 152 7.72 -15.20 7.96
C ILE A 152 6.33 -15.78 7.77
N HIS A 153 6.21 -17.10 7.84
CA HIS A 153 4.95 -17.78 7.60
C HIS A 153 4.92 -19.18 8.23
N SER A 154 3.72 -19.76 8.33
CA SER A 154 3.51 -21.18 8.60
C SER A 154 3.20 -21.91 7.28
N PRO A 155 4.13 -22.73 6.71
CA PRO A 155 4.05 -23.09 5.29
C PRO A 155 3.08 -24.24 4.96
N ARG A 156 3.22 -25.41 5.59
CA ARG A 156 2.44 -26.62 5.27
C ARG A 156 2.63 -27.71 6.33
N SER A 157 1.80 -28.74 6.29
CA SER A 157 1.92 -29.93 7.14
C SER A 157 3.32 -30.56 7.07
N GLY A 158 3.85 -30.94 8.21
CA GLY A 158 5.20 -31.47 8.36
C GLY A 158 6.31 -30.41 8.34
N SER A 159 5.94 -29.16 8.43
CA SER A 159 6.84 -28.00 8.55
C SER A 159 6.47 -27.16 9.76
N GLU A 160 7.23 -26.12 10.00
CA GLU A 160 7.07 -25.20 11.12
C GLU A 160 7.12 -23.74 10.64
N VAL A 161 6.76 -22.79 11.49
CA VAL A 161 6.90 -21.36 11.24
C VAL A 161 8.36 -21.05 10.94
N ARG A 162 8.61 -20.37 9.83
CA ARG A 162 9.96 -20.06 9.37
C ARG A 162 10.02 -18.82 8.51
N VAL A 163 11.23 -18.31 8.31
CA VAL A 163 11.52 -17.21 7.38
C VAL A 163 11.94 -17.80 6.04
N GLU A 164 11.41 -17.23 4.95
CA GLU A 164 11.83 -17.57 3.59
C GLU A 164 12.07 -16.31 2.75
N ASP A 165 12.84 -16.49 1.65
CA ASP A 165 13.22 -15.40 0.76
C ASP A 165 12.31 -15.38 -0.48
N MET A 166 11.66 -14.24 -0.72
CA MET A 166 10.78 -14.02 -1.88
C MET A 166 11.52 -14.05 -3.22
N ARG A 167 12.85 -13.95 -3.22
CA ARG A 167 13.71 -14.03 -4.42
C ARG A 167 13.91 -15.46 -4.90
N LEU A 168 13.62 -16.47 -4.09
CA LEU A 168 13.65 -17.86 -4.53
C LEU A 168 12.62 -18.09 -5.63
N GLY A 169 13.01 -18.78 -6.70
CA GLY A 169 12.15 -18.98 -7.88
C GLY A 169 10.78 -19.59 -7.54
N TYR A 170 10.71 -20.44 -6.52
CA TYR A 170 9.44 -20.99 -6.02
C TYR A 170 8.47 -19.89 -5.60
N TRP A 171 8.93 -18.88 -4.86
CA TRP A 171 8.10 -17.78 -4.35
C TRP A 171 7.87 -16.71 -5.40
N GLN A 172 8.89 -16.41 -6.23
CA GLN A 172 8.74 -15.44 -7.33
C GLN A 172 7.60 -15.81 -8.28
N THR A 173 7.54 -17.07 -8.71
CA THR A 173 6.53 -17.56 -9.66
C THR A 173 5.13 -17.67 -9.05
N ARG A 174 5.03 -17.65 -7.74
CA ARG A 174 3.77 -17.81 -6.99
C ARG A 174 3.29 -16.54 -6.32
N PHE A 175 4.06 -15.46 -6.36
CA PHE A 175 3.67 -14.18 -5.78
C PHE A 175 2.37 -13.68 -6.42
N ASN A 176 1.38 -13.37 -5.57
CA ASN A 176 0.03 -13.04 -5.98
C ASN A 176 -0.37 -11.61 -5.60
N GLY A 177 0.48 -10.90 -4.87
CA GLY A 177 0.29 -9.52 -4.47
C GLY A 177 0.67 -9.24 -3.03
N ALA A 178 0.75 -7.96 -2.72
CA ALA A 178 1.04 -7.44 -1.39
C ALA A 178 -0.15 -6.63 -0.87
N ARG A 179 -0.33 -6.60 0.45
CA ARG A 179 -1.41 -5.88 1.12
C ARG A 179 -0.90 -5.22 2.37
N ARG A 180 -1.45 -4.06 2.67
CA ARG A 180 -1.22 -3.34 3.93
C ARG A 180 -2.48 -3.36 4.77
N VAL A 181 -2.34 -3.76 6.02
CA VAL A 181 -3.42 -3.69 7.00
C VAL A 181 -3.50 -2.27 7.54
N GLN A 182 -4.67 -1.67 7.49
CA GLN A 182 -4.95 -0.35 8.06
C GLN A 182 -5.85 -0.50 9.28
N ALA A 183 -5.83 0.49 10.15
CA ALA A 183 -6.68 0.48 11.36
C ALA A 183 -8.19 0.42 11.02
N SER A 184 -8.58 0.90 9.84
CA SER A 184 -9.94 0.82 9.29
C SER A 184 -10.36 -0.59 8.83
N ASP A 185 -9.40 -1.50 8.66
CA ASP A 185 -9.65 -2.85 8.11
C ASP A 185 -10.08 -3.85 9.20
N SER A 186 -10.17 -3.40 10.45
CA SER A 186 -10.75 -4.17 11.56
C SER A 186 -12.27 -4.18 11.41
N GLN A 187 -12.83 -5.25 10.89
CA GLN A 187 -14.26 -5.50 11.00
C GLN A 187 -14.55 -6.31 12.27
N PRO A 188 -15.65 -5.97 12.97
CA PRO A 188 -16.13 -6.75 14.09
C PRO A 188 -16.60 -8.16 13.69
#